data_9d9667e930610e667779ef46c1d89146
#
_entry.id   9d9667e930610e667779ef46c1d89146
#
_cell.length_a   1.000
_cell.length_b   1.000
_cell.length_c   1.000
_cell.angle_alpha   90.00
_cell.angle_beta   90.00
_cell.angle_gamma   90.00
#
_symmetry.space_group_name_H-M   'P 1'
#
loop_
_entity.id
_entity.type
_entity.pdbx_description
1 polymer ?
#
loop_
_entity_poly.entity_id
_entity_poly.type
_entity_poly.pdbx_seq_one_letter_code
_entity_poly.pdbx_strand_id
1 'polypeptide(L)'
;MGSAIVAALRVAGVPATGPHGRGYDGAGDAVVLLCVPDDAIGVAAQQIVPGPLVGHCSGASGLDVLGDRSGMSVHPLMTVTRQGADFAGVWAAVAGSDRAALAIASSLATTLGLRPVRVDDADRPAYHAAAAIAANFLVTLESAAAELMSTAGLDREVLVPLATAALQNWARSGPSALTGPVARGDTGTVALHRRVVAERTPHLVGLFDALVGASQRLAAADSTPGSGIGSAEPGTTGPGSGSTGSGSAATTSAP
;
A
#
# COMPACT_ATOMS: atom_id res chain seq x y z
N MET A 1 -10.10 -2.96 11.63
CA MET A 1 -10.48 -3.22 10.23
C MET A 1 -11.96 -3.59 10.11
N GLY A 2 -12.43 -4.70 10.64
CA GLY A 2 -13.80 -5.21 10.43
C GLY A 2 -14.91 -4.20 10.72
N SER A 3 -14.86 -3.49 11.85
CA SER A 3 -15.86 -2.44 12.16
C SER A 3 -15.91 -1.32 11.14
N ALA A 4 -14.75 -0.90 10.59
CA ALA A 4 -14.69 0.14 9.56
C ALA A 4 -15.30 -0.34 8.24
N ILE A 5 -15.02 -1.59 7.85
CA ILE A 5 -15.59 -2.20 6.63
C ILE A 5 -17.11 -2.32 6.76
N VAL A 6 -17.62 -2.85 7.87
CA VAL A 6 -19.07 -2.97 8.09
C VAL A 6 -19.76 -1.61 8.05
N ALA A 7 -19.18 -0.59 8.68
CA ALA A 7 -19.71 0.77 8.64
C ALA A 7 -19.75 1.33 7.22
N ALA A 8 -18.67 1.18 6.44
CA ALA A 8 -18.59 1.65 5.08
C ALA A 8 -19.58 0.92 4.13
N LEU A 9 -19.75 -0.40 4.27
CA LEU A 9 -20.72 -1.17 3.49
C LEU A 9 -22.15 -0.72 3.77
N ARG A 10 -22.50 -0.46 5.02
CA ARG A 10 -23.82 0.05 5.39
C ARG A 10 -24.08 1.43 4.78
N VAL A 11 -23.10 2.31 4.80
CA VAL A 11 -23.19 3.62 4.13
C VAL A 11 -23.40 3.47 2.62
N ALA A 12 -22.75 2.48 2.00
CA ALA A 12 -22.92 2.13 0.58
C ALA A 12 -24.23 1.40 0.27
N GLY A 13 -25.10 1.16 1.27
CA GLY A 13 -26.39 0.47 1.08
C GLY A 13 -26.27 -1.05 0.92
N VAL A 14 -25.12 -1.63 1.21
CA VAL A 14 -24.90 -3.08 1.14
C VAL A 14 -25.24 -3.71 2.50
N PRO A 15 -26.14 -4.73 2.53
CA PRO A 15 -26.40 -5.47 3.76
C PRO A 15 -25.13 -6.10 4.31
N ALA A 16 -24.73 -5.68 5.52
CA ALA A 16 -23.56 -6.21 6.20
C ALA A 16 -23.85 -6.36 7.69
N THR A 17 -23.50 -7.53 8.23
CA THR A 17 -23.60 -7.85 9.66
C THR A 17 -22.20 -7.84 10.28
N GLY A 18 -22.15 -7.84 11.61
CA GLY A 18 -20.89 -7.88 12.34
C GLY A 18 -20.35 -6.49 12.77
N PRO A 19 -19.06 -6.39 13.18
CA PRO A 19 -18.15 -7.53 13.26
C PRO A 19 -18.61 -8.57 14.27
N HIS A 20 -18.50 -9.86 13.90
CA HIS A 20 -18.79 -10.97 14.78
C HIS A 20 -17.55 -11.40 15.58
N GLY A 21 -17.76 -12.00 16.73
CA GLY A 21 -16.71 -12.57 17.56
C GLY A 21 -16.27 -13.97 17.14
N ARG A 22 -15.40 -14.56 17.96
CA ARG A 22 -14.96 -15.95 17.77
C ARG A 22 -16.17 -16.91 17.82
N GLY A 23 -16.08 -17.96 16.98
CA GLY A 23 -17.14 -18.98 16.89
C GLY A 23 -18.27 -18.63 15.94
N TYR A 24 -18.18 -17.52 15.21
CA TYR A 24 -19.09 -17.23 14.11
C TYR A 24 -18.82 -18.20 12.95
N ASP A 25 -19.87 -18.87 12.49
CA ASP A 25 -19.79 -19.94 11.49
C ASP A 25 -20.18 -19.50 10.06
N GLY A 26 -20.72 -18.29 9.90
CA GLY A 26 -21.14 -17.74 8.60
C GLY A 26 -22.37 -18.39 8.00
N ALA A 27 -23.14 -19.18 8.75
CA ALA A 27 -24.33 -19.83 8.22
C ALA A 27 -25.33 -18.80 7.67
N GLY A 28 -25.72 -18.98 6.38
CA GLY A 28 -26.66 -18.08 5.71
C GLY A 28 -26.02 -16.86 5.05
N ASP A 29 -24.73 -16.62 5.23
CA ASP A 29 -24.02 -15.56 4.52
C ASP A 29 -23.63 -15.99 3.10
N ALA A 30 -23.57 -15.02 2.18
CA ALA A 30 -22.97 -15.23 0.85
C ALA A 30 -21.44 -15.06 0.88
N VAL A 31 -20.96 -14.15 1.70
CA VAL A 31 -19.52 -13.81 1.83
C VAL A 31 -19.18 -13.59 3.30
N VAL A 32 -18.10 -14.19 3.77
CA VAL A 32 -17.51 -13.95 5.09
C VAL A 32 -16.12 -13.36 4.94
N LEU A 33 -15.89 -12.16 5.47
CA LEU A 33 -14.58 -11.50 5.44
C LEU A 33 -13.89 -11.58 6.81
N LEU A 34 -12.80 -12.32 6.88
CA LEU A 34 -12.01 -12.51 8.10
C LEU A 34 -11.09 -11.29 8.33
N CYS A 35 -11.38 -10.53 9.37
CA CYS A 35 -10.60 -9.37 9.81
C CYS A 35 -9.88 -9.69 11.13
N VAL A 36 -9.13 -10.77 11.15
CA VAL A 36 -8.38 -11.31 12.29
C VAL A 36 -6.88 -11.16 12.07
N PRO A 37 -6.03 -11.33 13.11
CA PRO A 37 -4.58 -11.44 12.91
C PRO A 37 -4.20 -12.55 11.92
N ASP A 38 -3.10 -12.39 11.21
CA ASP A 38 -2.70 -13.28 10.10
C ASP A 38 -2.56 -14.73 10.53
N ASP A 39 -2.01 -14.98 11.72
CA ASP A 39 -1.86 -16.31 12.34
C ASP A 39 -3.19 -16.97 12.72
N ALA A 40 -4.25 -16.20 12.81
CA ALA A 40 -5.58 -16.71 13.15
C ALA A 40 -6.48 -16.97 11.92
N ILE A 41 -6.07 -16.57 10.71
CA ILE A 41 -6.91 -16.66 9.51
C ILE A 41 -7.30 -18.11 9.23
N GLY A 42 -6.32 -19.04 9.20
CA GLY A 42 -6.59 -20.44 8.89
C GLY A 42 -7.56 -21.09 9.88
N VAL A 43 -7.36 -20.84 11.17
CA VAL A 43 -8.27 -21.35 12.22
C VAL A 43 -9.67 -20.75 12.09
N ALA A 44 -9.79 -19.46 11.84
CA ALA A 44 -11.07 -18.80 11.65
C ALA A 44 -11.78 -19.30 10.38
N ALA A 45 -11.05 -19.52 9.28
CA ALA A 45 -11.60 -20.06 8.04
C ALA A 45 -12.20 -21.48 8.23
N GLN A 46 -11.58 -22.32 9.04
CA GLN A 46 -12.06 -23.68 9.34
C GLN A 46 -13.39 -23.68 10.12
N GLN A 47 -13.71 -22.61 10.84
CA GLN A 47 -14.97 -22.49 11.57
C GLN A 47 -16.15 -22.12 10.66
N ILE A 48 -15.89 -21.58 9.47
CA ILE A 48 -16.95 -21.18 8.55
C ILE A 48 -17.52 -22.43 7.86
N VAL A 49 -18.84 -22.58 7.93
CA VAL A 49 -19.55 -23.69 7.26
C VAL A 49 -19.35 -23.68 5.75
N PRO A 50 -19.53 -24.82 5.06
CA PRO A 50 -19.57 -24.84 3.59
C PRO A 50 -20.68 -23.95 3.03
N GLY A 51 -20.39 -23.22 1.95
CA GLY A 51 -21.36 -22.37 1.26
C GLY A 51 -20.86 -20.95 1.03
N PRO A 52 -20.53 -20.16 2.08
CA PRO A 52 -20.01 -18.81 1.90
C PRO A 52 -18.67 -18.77 1.15
N LEU A 53 -18.50 -17.73 0.30
CA LEU A 53 -17.16 -17.35 -0.14
C LEU A 53 -16.41 -16.75 1.05
N VAL A 54 -15.23 -17.29 1.37
CA VAL A 54 -14.44 -16.81 2.51
C VAL A 54 -13.32 -15.91 2.01
N GLY A 55 -13.17 -14.75 2.65
CA GLY A 55 -12.10 -13.82 2.35
C GLY A 55 -11.32 -13.39 3.58
N HIS A 56 -10.15 -12.77 3.38
CA HIS A 56 -9.37 -12.15 4.45
C HIS A 56 -8.82 -10.77 4.04
N CYS A 57 -8.38 -10.00 5.06
CA CYS A 57 -7.79 -8.67 4.87
C CYS A 57 -6.28 -8.62 5.09
N SER A 58 -5.58 -9.76 5.13
CA SER A 58 -4.12 -9.79 5.26
C SER A 58 -3.43 -9.26 4.00
N GLY A 59 -2.39 -8.47 4.20
CA GLY A 59 -1.51 -8.02 3.11
C GLY A 59 -0.39 -9.01 2.81
N ALA A 60 0.01 -9.81 3.80
CA ALA A 60 1.12 -10.75 3.70
C ALA A 60 0.70 -12.16 3.29
N SER A 61 -0.46 -12.62 3.79
CA SER A 61 -0.94 -13.98 3.54
C SER A 61 -1.53 -14.14 2.14
N GLY A 62 -1.22 -15.26 1.48
CA GLY A 62 -1.88 -15.71 0.26
C GLY A 62 -3.24 -16.35 0.54
N LEU A 63 -3.87 -16.89 -0.50
CA LEU A 63 -5.16 -17.58 -0.36
C LEU A 63 -5.02 -19.01 0.18
N ASP A 64 -3.83 -19.60 0.17
CA ASP A 64 -3.50 -20.91 0.70
C ASP A 64 -3.86 -21.07 2.19
N VAL A 65 -3.82 -19.98 2.97
CA VAL A 65 -4.24 -19.98 4.39
C VAL A 65 -5.71 -20.33 4.58
N LEU A 66 -6.54 -20.24 3.53
CA LEU A 66 -7.96 -20.60 3.55
C LEU A 66 -8.20 -22.10 3.31
N GLY A 67 -7.14 -22.90 2.98
CA GLY A 67 -7.25 -24.30 2.61
C GLY A 67 -7.84 -24.50 1.21
N ASP A 68 -8.53 -25.61 0.98
CA ASP A 68 -9.05 -26.00 -0.35
C ASP A 68 -10.36 -25.32 -0.76
N ARG A 69 -10.85 -24.36 0.03
CA ARG A 69 -12.10 -23.65 -0.29
C ARG A 69 -11.88 -22.50 -1.27
N SER A 70 -12.92 -22.20 -2.04
CA SER A 70 -12.94 -20.95 -2.83
C SER A 70 -12.78 -19.75 -1.91
N GLY A 71 -11.83 -18.90 -2.22
CA GLY A 71 -11.42 -17.82 -1.36
C GLY A 71 -11.06 -16.53 -2.08
N MET A 72 -11.07 -15.43 -1.35
CA MET A 72 -10.64 -14.13 -1.85
C MET A 72 -9.83 -13.35 -0.80
N SER A 73 -9.14 -12.31 -1.22
CA SER A 73 -8.56 -11.35 -0.30
C SER A 73 -8.78 -9.91 -0.76
N VAL A 74 -8.97 -9.01 0.22
CA VAL A 74 -9.04 -7.56 0.00
C VAL A 74 -8.23 -6.89 1.09
N HIS A 75 -7.06 -6.39 0.75
CA HIS A 75 -6.17 -5.69 1.68
C HIS A 75 -6.11 -4.20 1.34
N PRO A 76 -6.83 -3.32 2.07
CA PRO A 76 -6.70 -1.88 1.94
C PRO A 76 -5.28 -1.43 2.31
N LEU A 77 -4.58 -0.76 1.38
CA LEU A 77 -3.21 -0.28 1.59
C LEU A 77 -3.24 1.03 2.39
N MET A 78 -3.54 0.93 3.67
CA MET A 78 -3.69 2.08 4.56
C MET A 78 -3.46 1.71 6.02
N THR A 79 -3.23 2.74 6.84
CA THR A 79 -3.26 2.61 8.29
C THR A 79 -4.70 2.72 8.79
N VAL A 80 -5.15 1.78 9.63
CA VAL A 80 -6.46 1.81 10.27
C VAL A 80 -6.29 2.11 11.74
N THR A 81 -6.85 3.21 12.20
CA THR A 81 -6.81 3.63 13.60
C THR A 81 -8.09 3.21 14.34
N ARG A 82 -8.11 3.42 15.67
CA ARG A 82 -9.33 3.21 16.47
C ARG A 82 -10.46 4.18 16.13
N GLN A 83 -10.14 5.33 15.51
CA GLN A 83 -11.09 6.35 15.09
C GLN A 83 -11.84 5.97 13.80
N GLY A 84 -11.41 4.89 13.12
CA GLY A 84 -11.99 4.42 11.87
C GLY A 84 -11.02 4.46 10.70
N ALA A 85 -11.57 4.36 9.50
CA ALA A 85 -10.84 4.42 8.25
C ALA A 85 -11.71 5.11 7.19
N ASP A 86 -11.11 6.01 6.43
CA ASP A 86 -11.68 6.53 5.19
C ASP A 86 -11.05 5.75 4.03
N PHE A 87 -11.87 4.96 3.34
CA PHE A 87 -11.42 4.11 2.24
C PHE A 87 -11.38 4.83 0.89
N ALA A 88 -11.90 6.05 0.80
CA ALA A 88 -12.07 6.76 -0.47
C ALA A 88 -10.73 6.97 -1.20
N GLY A 89 -10.62 6.42 -2.41
CA GLY A 89 -9.45 6.55 -3.27
C GLY A 89 -8.21 5.77 -2.85
N VAL A 90 -8.25 5.02 -1.74
CA VAL A 90 -7.15 4.18 -1.26
C VAL A 90 -7.01 2.95 -2.15
N TRP A 91 -5.78 2.54 -2.45
CA TRP A 91 -5.52 1.30 -3.16
C TRP A 91 -5.79 0.08 -2.28
N ALA A 92 -6.29 -0.99 -2.90
CA ALA A 92 -6.46 -2.28 -2.23
C ALA A 92 -5.89 -3.42 -3.07
N ALA A 93 -5.01 -4.22 -2.50
CA ALA A 93 -4.62 -5.48 -3.12
C ALA A 93 -5.79 -6.45 -3.07
N VAL A 94 -6.14 -7.02 -4.23
CA VAL A 94 -7.20 -8.01 -4.37
C VAL A 94 -6.66 -9.30 -4.98
N ALA A 95 -7.18 -10.44 -4.51
CA ALA A 95 -6.96 -11.75 -5.13
C ALA A 95 -8.22 -12.61 -4.99
N GLY A 96 -8.31 -13.63 -5.83
CA GLY A 96 -9.37 -14.65 -5.79
C GLY A 96 -8.85 -15.97 -6.30
N SER A 97 -9.29 -17.08 -5.70
CA SER A 97 -8.93 -18.44 -6.09
C SER A 97 -9.37 -18.79 -7.51
N ASP A 98 -10.38 -18.08 -8.01
CA ASP A 98 -10.90 -18.17 -9.36
C ASP A 98 -11.42 -16.80 -9.85
N ARG A 99 -11.87 -16.75 -11.10
CA ARG A 99 -12.36 -15.50 -11.72
C ARG A 99 -13.57 -14.91 -10.99
N ALA A 100 -14.46 -15.75 -10.46
CA ALA A 100 -15.66 -15.29 -9.77
C ALA A 100 -15.30 -14.68 -8.40
N ALA A 101 -14.45 -15.35 -7.64
CA ALA A 101 -13.94 -14.86 -6.36
C ALA A 101 -13.18 -13.53 -6.52
N LEU A 102 -12.32 -13.42 -7.56
CA LEU A 102 -11.61 -12.16 -7.86
C LEU A 102 -12.57 -11.04 -8.24
N ALA A 103 -13.62 -11.33 -9.01
CA ALA A 103 -14.63 -10.34 -9.36
C ALA A 103 -15.39 -9.82 -8.12
N ILE A 104 -15.71 -10.71 -7.17
CA ILE A 104 -16.35 -10.35 -5.90
C ILE A 104 -15.39 -9.51 -5.05
N ALA A 105 -14.12 -9.89 -4.93
CA ALA A 105 -13.11 -9.10 -4.22
C ALA A 105 -12.98 -7.69 -4.79
N SER A 106 -12.90 -7.56 -6.12
CA SER A 106 -12.80 -6.28 -6.81
C SER A 106 -14.06 -5.42 -6.64
N SER A 107 -15.24 -6.04 -6.72
CA SER A 107 -16.52 -5.37 -6.49
C SER A 107 -16.64 -4.87 -5.05
N LEU A 108 -16.27 -5.69 -4.07
CA LEU A 108 -16.24 -5.31 -2.66
C LEU A 108 -15.30 -4.12 -2.41
N ALA A 109 -14.09 -4.17 -2.96
CA ALA A 109 -13.13 -3.06 -2.86
C ALA A 109 -13.73 -1.77 -3.45
N THR A 110 -14.29 -1.83 -4.65
CA THR A 110 -14.91 -0.66 -5.31
C THR A 110 -16.09 -0.12 -4.52
N THR A 111 -16.93 -0.98 -3.95
CA THR A 111 -18.09 -0.59 -3.11
C THR A 111 -17.64 0.15 -1.85
N LEU A 112 -16.47 -0.21 -1.30
CA LEU A 112 -15.86 0.50 -0.18
C LEU A 112 -15.20 1.83 -0.58
N GLY A 113 -15.18 2.20 -1.87
CA GLY A 113 -14.49 3.38 -2.38
C GLY A 113 -12.99 3.15 -2.64
N LEU A 114 -12.51 1.91 -2.50
CA LEU A 114 -11.13 1.53 -2.75
C LEU A 114 -10.85 1.39 -4.25
N ARG A 115 -9.59 1.50 -4.62
CA ARG A 115 -9.07 1.26 -5.97
C ARG A 115 -8.42 -0.14 -6.03
N PRO A 116 -9.09 -1.17 -6.58
CA PRO A 116 -8.54 -2.51 -6.59
C PRO A 116 -7.33 -2.61 -7.52
N VAL A 117 -6.30 -3.30 -7.06
CA VAL A 117 -5.14 -3.73 -7.86
C VAL A 117 -4.85 -5.19 -7.56
N ARG A 118 -4.63 -5.99 -8.60
CA ARG A 118 -4.27 -7.39 -8.42
C ARG A 118 -2.83 -7.51 -7.94
N VAL A 119 -2.63 -8.30 -6.87
CA VAL A 119 -1.31 -8.71 -6.39
C VAL A 119 -1.32 -10.23 -6.31
N ASP A 120 -0.44 -10.86 -7.06
CA ASP A 120 -0.29 -12.31 -7.05
C ASP A 120 0.35 -12.77 -5.73
N ASP A 121 0.02 -13.99 -5.30
CA ASP A 121 0.46 -14.48 -3.98
C ASP A 121 1.99 -14.54 -3.84
N ALA A 122 2.71 -14.82 -4.94
CA ALA A 122 4.17 -14.79 -4.96
C ALA A 122 4.76 -13.39 -4.64
N ASP A 123 4.05 -12.32 -4.96
CA ASP A 123 4.50 -10.95 -4.78
C ASP A 123 4.03 -10.33 -3.45
N ARG A 124 3.14 -10.99 -2.71
CA ARG A 124 2.60 -10.47 -1.44
C ARG A 124 3.67 -10.17 -0.40
N PRO A 125 4.72 -10.99 -0.20
CA PRO A 125 5.77 -10.65 0.76
C PRO A 125 6.48 -9.33 0.42
N ALA A 126 6.80 -9.10 -0.86
CA ALA A 126 7.42 -7.86 -1.32
C ALA A 126 6.47 -6.67 -1.18
N TYR A 127 5.22 -6.84 -1.61
CA TYR A 127 4.16 -5.83 -1.46
C TYR A 127 3.98 -5.42 0.00
N HIS A 128 3.86 -6.38 0.93
CA HIS A 128 3.64 -6.08 2.34
C HIS A 128 4.87 -5.47 3.02
N ALA A 129 6.08 -5.93 2.65
CA ALA A 129 7.33 -5.31 3.11
C ALA A 129 7.44 -3.85 2.65
N ALA A 130 7.09 -3.55 1.39
CA ALA A 130 7.05 -2.18 0.89
C ALA A 130 6.04 -1.31 1.66
N ALA A 131 4.86 -1.84 1.96
CA ALA A 131 3.86 -1.16 2.79
C ALA A 131 4.38 -0.87 4.21
N ALA A 132 5.07 -1.83 4.82
CA ALA A 132 5.67 -1.65 6.14
C ALA A 132 6.76 -0.55 6.12
N ILE A 133 7.59 -0.50 5.09
CA ILE A 133 8.59 0.55 4.90
C ILE A 133 7.90 1.91 4.77
N ALA A 134 6.87 2.01 3.93
CA ALA A 134 6.20 3.27 3.64
C ALA A 134 5.37 3.82 4.82
N ALA A 135 4.92 2.99 5.73
CA ALA A 135 4.07 3.38 6.84
C ALA A 135 4.75 3.18 8.21
N ASN A 136 5.03 1.93 8.57
CA ASN A 136 5.47 1.61 9.93
C ASN A 136 6.90 2.14 10.20
N PHE A 137 7.81 1.96 9.23
CA PHE A 137 9.19 2.43 9.38
C PHE A 137 9.30 3.95 9.23
N LEU A 138 8.38 4.59 8.49
CA LEU A 138 8.28 6.04 8.49
C LEU A 138 8.00 6.56 9.91
N VAL A 139 7.02 5.98 10.63
CA VAL A 139 6.72 6.37 12.01
C VAL A 139 7.94 6.13 12.93
N THR A 140 8.65 5.03 12.74
CA THR A 140 9.87 4.73 13.50
C THR A 140 10.97 5.77 13.23
N LEU A 141 11.15 6.16 11.96
CA LEU A 141 12.13 7.18 11.54
C LEU A 141 11.81 8.55 12.16
N GLU A 142 10.56 8.99 12.06
CA GLU A 142 10.11 10.25 12.63
C GLU A 142 10.20 10.25 14.17
N SER A 143 9.99 9.10 14.81
CA SER A 143 10.17 8.96 16.25
C SER A 143 11.65 9.11 16.67
N ALA A 144 12.56 8.54 15.89
CA ALA A 144 14.00 8.70 16.12
C ALA A 144 14.46 10.16 15.91
N ALA A 145 13.94 10.84 14.89
CA ALA A 145 14.19 12.26 14.67
C ALA A 145 13.65 13.13 15.83
N ALA A 146 12.45 12.82 16.32
CA ALA A 146 11.85 13.52 17.45
C ALA A 146 12.65 13.31 18.76
N GLU A 147 13.18 12.11 18.99
CA GLU A 147 14.04 11.83 20.13
C GLU A 147 15.33 12.68 20.09
N LEU A 148 16.02 12.74 18.96
CA LEU A 148 17.20 13.57 18.81
C LEU A 148 16.84 15.07 18.98
N MET A 149 15.72 15.52 18.40
CA MET A 149 15.24 16.91 18.52
C MET A 149 14.95 17.30 19.97
N SER A 150 14.40 16.38 20.77
CA SER A 150 14.12 16.61 22.20
C SER A 150 15.38 16.90 23.01
N THR A 151 16.55 16.39 22.60
CA THR A 151 17.83 16.69 23.24
C THR A 151 18.27 18.15 23.07
N ALA A 152 17.65 18.87 22.12
CA ALA A 152 17.81 20.32 21.93
C ALA A 152 16.67 21.13 22.61
N GLY A 153 15.79 20.48 23.39
CA GLY A 153 14.68 21.14 24.07
C GLY A 153 13.50 21.50 23.17
N LEU A 154 13.38 20.84 22.01
CA LEU A 154 12.31 21.07 21.03
C LEU A 154 11.40 19.85 20.92
N ASP A 155 10.09 20.10 20.78
CA ASP A 155 9.07 19.06 20.61
C ASP A 155 8.96 18.60 19.15
N ARG A 156 8.39 17.41 18.95
CA ARG A 156 8.17 16.80 17.62
C ARG A 156 7.36 17.67 16.66
N GLU A 157 6.51 18.55 17.18
CA GLU A 157 5.66 19.44 16.39
C GLU A 157 6.45 20.30 15.40
N VAL A 158 7.70 20.64 15.74
CA VAL A 158 8.58 21.44 14.86
C VAL A 158 9.04 20.63 13.62
N LEU A 159 9.02 19.30 13.69
CA LEU A 159 9.39 18.41 12.58
C LEU A 159 8.23 18.15 11.61
N VAL A 160 6.98 18.29 12.05
CA VAL A 160 5.80 17.91 11.25
C VAL A 160 5.75 18.65 9.89
N PRO A 161 5.95 19.96 9.79
CA PRO A 161 5.95 20.65 8.49
C PRO A 161 7.08 20.16 7.57
N LEU A 162 8.26 19.88 8.13
CA LEU A 162 9.42 19.39 7.37
C LEU A 162 9.16 17.99 6.80
N ALA A 163 8.72 17.05 7.64
CA ALA A 163 8.41 15.67 7.24
C ALA A 163 7.29 15.63 6.19
N THR A 164 6.23 16.43 6.38
CA THR A 164 5.13 16.55 5.43
C THR A 164 5.62 17.06 4.08
N ALA A 165 6.45 18.10 4.06
CA ALA A 165 7.00 18.66 2.83
C ALA A 165 7.93 17.65 2.12
N ALA A 166 8.75 16.90 2.86
CA ALA A 166 9.63 15.87 2.30
C ALA A 166 8.81 14.77 1.62
N LEU A 167 7.73 14.27 2.26
CA LEU A 167 6.84 13.26 1.67
C LEU A 167 6.12 13.78 0.42
N GLN A 168 5.64 15.02 0.45
CA GLN A 168 5.00 15.66 -0.71
C GLN A 168 5.98 15.85 -1.88
N ASN A 169 7.22 16.22 -1.59
CA ASN A 169 8.27 16.35 -2.61
C ASN A 169 8.58 14.99 -3.24
N TRP A 170 8.75 13.96 -2.42
CA TRP A 170 8.93 12.60 -2.93
C TRP A 170 7.73 12.14 -3.79
N ALA A 171 6.52 12.40 -3.38
CA ALA A 171 5.33 12.05 -4.16
C ALA A 171 5.27 12.72 -5.55
N ARG A 172 5.86 13.92 -5.69
CA ARG A 172 5.93 14.64 -6.97
C ARG A 172 7.13 14.25 -7.83
N SER A 173 8.27 14.01 -7.21
CA SER A 173 9.56 13.96 -7.90
C SER A 173 10.33 12.65 -7.70
N GLY A 174 9.79 11.71 -6.90
CA GLY A 174 10.46 10.43 -6.62
C GLY A 174 11.85 10.64 -5.99
N PRO A 175 12.86 9.86 -6.43
CA PRO A 175 14.21 9.92 -5.89
C PRO A 175 14.89 11.30 -5.98
N SER A 176 14.61 12.09 -6.99
CA SER A 176 15.19 13.43 -7.17
C SER A 176 14.72 14.46 -6.14
N ALA A 177 13.75 14.11 -5.29
CA ALA A 177 13.40 14.90 -4.12
C ALA A 177 14.45 14.88 -3.01
N LEU A 178 15.46 13.99 -3.08
CA LEU A 178 16.53 13.91 -2.09
C LEU A 178 17.36 15.19 -2.09
N THR A 179 17.47 15.81 -0.93
CA THR A 179 18.25 17.04 -0.70
C THR A 179 19.15 16.89 0.52
N GLY A 180 19.84 17.97 0.89
CA GLY A 180 20.64 17.99 2.11
C GLY A 180 22.12 17.61 1.90
N PRO A 181 22.91 17.47 2.99
CA PRO A 181 24.36 17.31 2.90
C PRO A 181 24.78 16.00 2.23
N VAL A 182 24.03 14.90 2.44
CA VAL A 182 24.36 13.60 1.83
C VAL A 182 24.21 13.70 0.31
N ALA A 183 23.13 14.28 -0.21
CA ALA A 183 22.89 14.46 -1.64
C ALA A 183 23.96 15.34 -2.30
N ARG A 184 24.50 16.33 -1.57
CA ARG A 184 25.55 17.22 -2.06
C ARG A 184 26.98 16.70 -1.85
N GLY A 185 27.15 15.54 -1.23
CA GLY A 185 28.47 14.99 -0.91
C GLY A 185 29.23 15.76 0.19
N ASP A 186 28.51 16.51 1.04
CA ASP A 186 29.09 17.26 2.17
C ASP A 186 29.45 16.32 3.32
N THR A 187 30.59 15.67 3.20
CA THR A 187 31.08 14.69 4.18
C THR A 187 31.39 15.32 5.54
N GLY A 188 31.76 16.61 5.58
CA GLY A 188 32.05 17.32 6.82
C GLY A 188 30.80 17.48 7.68
N THR A 189 29.70 17.94 7.08
CA THR A 189 28.42 18.06 7.77
C THR A 189 27.88 16.69 8.21
N VAL A 190 27.99 15.66 7.36
CA VAL A 190 27.55 14.29 7.70
C VAL A 190 28.34 13.75 8.89
N ALA A 191 29.67 13.96 8.95
CA ALA A 191 30.50 13.54 10.05
C ALA A 191 30.15 14.29 11.36
N LEU A 192 29.81 15.57 11.28
CA LEU A 192 29.32 16.35 12.42
C LEU A 192 27.99 15.78 12.94
N HIS A 193 27.03 15.54 12.06
CA HIS A 193 25.74 14.94 12.44
C HIS A 193 25.93 13.60 13.13
N ARG A 194 26.76 12.71 12.55
CA ARG A 194 27.06 11.40 13.14
C ARG A 194 27.62 11.51 14.55
N ARG A 195 28.56 12.45 14.78
CA ARG A 195 29.13 12.69 16.12
C ARG A 195 28.08 13.12 17.12
N VAL A 196 27.20 14.07 16.76
CA VAL A 196 26.10 14.54 17.61
C VAL A 196 25.11 13.41 17.93
N VAL A 197 24.77 12.56 16.94
CA VAL A 197 23.94 11.37 17.18
C VAL A 197 24.61 10.43 18.16
N ALA A 198 25.93 10.17 18.00
CA ALA A 198 26.67 9.29 18.91
C ALA A 198 26.75 9.84 20.34
N GLU A 199 26.84 11.16 20.50
CA GLU A 199 26.91 11.84 21.79
C GLU A 199 25.56 11.88 22.52
N ARG A 200 24.47 12.15 21.79
CA ARG A 200 23.16 12.44 22.38
C ARG A 200 22.18 11.25 22.36
N THR A 201 22.25 10.41 21.33
CA THR A 201 21.38 9.26 21.11
C THR A 201 22.17 8.07 20.56
N PRO A 202 23.13 7.51 21.32
CA PRO A 202 24.12 6.54 20.81
C PRO A 202 23.50 5.29 20.19
N HIS A 203 22.32 4.87 20.65
CA HIS A 203 21.58 3.72 20.09
C HIS A 203 21.05 3.98 18.66
N LEU A 204 20.95 5.24 18.23
CA LEU A 204 20.52 5.61 16.87
C LEU A 204 21.66 5.65 15.84
N VAL A 205 22.91 5.45 16.25
CA VAL A 205 24.07 5.51 15.33
C VAL A 205 23.94 4.50 14.20
N GLY A 206 23.54 3.27 14.49
CA GLY A 206 23.35 2.24 13.46
C GLY A 206 22.28 2.60 12.44
N LEU A 207 21.16 3.17 12.89
CA LEU A 207 20.10 3.68 12.00
C LEU A 207 20.61 4.84 11.15
N PHE A 208 21.30 5.80 11.76
CA PHE A 208 21.87 6.95 11.05
C PHE A 208 22.84 6.52 9.94
N ASP A 209 23.79 5.64 10.27
CA ASP A 209 24.79 5.14 9.30
C ASP A 209 24.12 4.37 8.14
N ALA A 210 23.09 3.56 8.42
CA ALA A 210 22.34 2.83 7.40
C ALA A 210 21.60 3.79 6.46
N LEU A 211 20.98 4.85 6.99
CA LEU A 211 20.29 5.88 6.23
C LEU A 211 21.26 6.71 5.38
N VAL A 212 22.41 7.09 5.91
CA VAL A 212 23.46 7.78 5.13
C VAL A 212 23.87 6.93 3.94
N GLY A 213 24.19 5.65 4.15
CA GLY A 213 24.56 4.75 3.07
C GLY A 213 23.46 4.55 2.02
N ALA A 214 22.20 4.45 2.46
CA ALA A 214 21.06 4.36 1.55
C ALA A 214 20.87 5.64 0.73
N SER A 215 20.99 6.81 1.36
CA SER A 215 20.87 8.11 0.69
C SER A 215 22.00 8.36 -0.32
N GLN A 216 23.24 7.91 -0.02
CA GLN A 216 24.36 7.98 -0.96
C GLN A 216 24.09 7.15 -2.21
N ARG A 217 23.58 5.91 -2.04
CA ARG A 217 23.20 5.06 -3.20
C ARG A 217 22.08 5.69 -4.02
N LEU A 218 21.09 6.29 -3.37
CA LEU A 218 19.99 6.96 -4.05
C LEU A 218 20.47 8.15 -4.86
N ALA A 219 21.34 9.00 -4.30
CA ALA A 219 21.93 10.15 -4.98
C ALA A 219 22.78 9.73 -6.19
N ALA A 220 23.57 8.64 -6.06
CA ALA A 220 24.37 8.11 -7.14
C ALA A 220 23.51 7.57 -8.31
N ALA A 221 22.41 6.90 -8.01
CA ALA A 221 21.49 6.37 -9.02
C ALA A 221 20.79 7.49 -9.81
N ASP A 222 20.41 8.59 -9.17
CA ASP A 222 19.77 9.75 -9.81
C ASP A 222 20.75 10.52 -10.72
N SER A 223 22.04 10.44 -10.42
CA SER A 223 23.11 11.10 -11.21
C SER A 223 23.49 10.34 -12.49
N THR A 224 22.96 9.13 -12.72
CA THR A 224 23.28 8.31 -13.90
C THR A 224 22.29 8.61 -15.03
N PRO A 225 22.71 9.22 -16.18
CA PRO A 225 21.82 9.50 -17.29
C PRO A 225 21.27 8.18 -17.88
N GLY A 226 19.97 7.93 -17.76
CA GLY A 226 19.30 6.80 -18.41
C GLY A 226 18.51 5.84 -17.52
N SER A 227 18.49 5.99 -16.20
CA SER A 227 17.68 5.14 -15.31
C SER A 227 16.31 5.75 -14.97
N GLY A 228 15.59 6.23 -15.98
CA GLY A 228 14.17 6.50 -15.83
C GLY A 228 13.46 5.17 -15.56
N ILE A 229 13.10 4.90 -14.32
CA ILE A 229 12.10 3.86 -14.01
C ILE A 229 10.80 4.35 -14.67
N GLY A 230 10.53 3.78 -15.86
CA GLY A 230 9.32 4.09 -16.61
C GLY A 230 8.11 3.88 -15.73
N SER A 231 7.30 4.91 -15.57
CA SER A 231 5.94 4.80 -15.09
C SER A 231 5.22 3.85 -16.03
N ALA A 232 5.05 2.59 -15.61
CA ALA A 232 4.20 1.64 -16.30
C ALA A 232 2.76 2.16 -16.21
N GLU A 233 2.27 2.73 -17.31
CA GLU A 233 0.85 2.99 -17.45
C GLU A 233 0.10 1.66 -17.42
N PRO A 234 -1.01 1.54 -16.68
CA PRO A 234 -1.83 0.35 -16.73
C PRO A 234 -2.42 0.21 -18.14
N GLY A 235 -1.99 -0.82 -18.88
CA GLY A 235 -2.39 -1.10 -20.23
C GLY A 235 -3.90 -1.20 -20.38
N THR A 236 -4.49 -0.26 -21.09
CA THR A 236 -5.84 -0.36 -21.66
C THR A 236 -5.79 -1.25 -22.90
N THR A 237 -6.15 -2.51 -22.74
CA THR A 237 -6.45 -3.39 -23.89
C THR A 237 -7.79 -2.97 -24.48
N GLY A 238 -7.76 -2.13 -25.52
CA GLY A 238 -8.92 -1.89 -26.39
C GLY A 238 -9.06 -3.01 -27.43
N PRO A 239 -10.29 -3.39 -27.84
CA PRO A 239 -10.50 -4.42 -28.85
C PRO A 239 -10.16 -3.90 -30.25
N GLY A 240 -9.36 -4.69 -31.00
CA GLY A 240 -8.98 -4.41 -32.36
C GLY A 240 -10.18 -4.42 -33.31
N SER A 241 -10.30 -3.35 -34.09
CA SER A 241 -11.19 -3.30 -35.26
C SER A 241 -10.38 -3.65 -36.50
N GLY A 242 -10.78 -4.75 -37.14
CA GLY A 242 -10.23 -5.18 -38.42
C GLY A 242 -10.59 -4.22 -39.55
N SER A 243 -9.59 -3.91 -40.38
CA SER A 243 -9.75 -3.20 -41.62
C SER A 243 -9.99 -4.20 -42.75
N THR A 244 -11.01 -3.96 -43.54
CA THR A 244 -11.08 -4.44 -44.92
C THR A 244 -11.29 -3.25 -45.85
N GLY A 245 -10.43 -3.21 -46.87
CA GLY A 245 -10.29 -2.10 -47.76
C GLY A 245 -11.21 -2.16 -48.97
N SER A 246 -10.93 -1.24 -49.82
CA SER A 246 -11.15 -1.09 -51.25
C SER A 246 -12.19 -0.04 -51.68
N GLY A 247 -11.75 0.96 -52.39
CA GLY A 247 -12.16 1.16 -53.78
C GLY A 247 -12.70 2.54 -54.10
N SER A 248 -11.87 3.35 -54.74
CA SER A 248 -12.14 4.10 -56.00
C SER A 248 -13.12 5.29 -56.04
N ALA A 249 -12.48 6.44 -56.23
CA ALA A 249 -12.71 7.45 -57.32
C ALA A 249 -14.08 8.14 -57.53
N ALA A 250 -13.96 9.46 -57.62
CA ALA A 250 -14.39 10.38 -58.69
C ALA A 250 -15.15 11.61 -58.20
N THR A 251 -14.47 12.76 -58.34
CA THR A 251 -14.88 14.04 -58.98
C THR A 251 -16.33 14.49 -58.93
N THR A 252 -16.66 15.73 -58.46
CA THR A 252 -16.91 16.93 -59.31
C THR A 252 -17.59 18.07 -58.49
N SER A 253 -17.01 19.28 -58.65
CA SER A 253 -17.61 20.64 -58.77
C SER A 253 -18.79 21.09 -57.90
N ALA A 254 -18.52 22.28 -57.42
CA ALA A 254 -19.45 23.28 -56.94
C ALA A 254 -20.49 23.73 -58.02
N PRO A 255 -21.50 24.55 -57.64
CA PRO A 255 -21.26 25.94 -57.30
C PRO A 255 -21.57 26.29 -55.84
#